data_14af3984459450c1e4d3d4f25c4522b0
#
_entry.id   14af3984459450c1e4d3d4f25c4522b0
#
_cell.length_a   1.000
_cell.length_b   1.000
_cell.length_c   1.000
_cell.angle_alpha   90.00
_cell.angle_beta   90.00
_cell.angle_gamma   90.00
#
_symmetry.space_group_name_H-M   'P 1'
#
loop_
_entity.id
_entity.type
_entity.pdbx_description
1 polymer ?
#
loop_
_entity_poly.entity_id
_entity_poly.type
_entity_poly.pdbx_seq_one_letter_code
_entity_poly.pdbx_strand_id
1 'polypeptide(L)'
;WRTEASGDRVEVGISRGRAWAGLVEAVRTGPVGAIDYGHTAGDRPTEGTLAAYRLGVPVPTVPDASCDLTAHVAMDSLPGATLQSQHDALLSLGLAGETPPVPPAHSGPAR
;
A
#
# COMPACT_ATOMS: atom_id res chain seq x y z
N TRP A 1 -9.58 -10.96 10.34
CA TRP A 1 -9.20 -9.76 11.11
C TRP A 1 -10.24 -9.47 12.19
N ARG A 2 -9.82 -9.32 13.42
CA ARG A 2 -10.69 -8.99 14.55
C ARG A 2 -10.31 -7.60 15.06
N THR A 3 -11.31 -6.78 15.39
CA THR A 3 -11.11 -5.53 16.10
C THR A 3 -10.82 -5.84 17.58
N GLU A 4 -9.90 -5.14 18.19
CA GLU A 4 -9.53 -5.32 19.59
C GLU A 4 -10.29 -4.37 20.51
N ALA A 5 -10.72 -3.22 19.99
CA ALA A 5 -11.47 -2.23 20.74
C ALA A 5 -12.63 -1.64 19.91
N SER A 6 -13.61 -1.07 20.63
CA SER A 6 -14.68 -0.30 19.98
C SER A 6 -14.11 0.99 19.40
N GLY A 7 -14.37 1.24 18.11
CA GLY A 7 -13.86 2.39 17.38
C GLY A 7 -12.68 2.08 16.45
N ASP A 8 -12.10 0.88 16.55
CA ASP A 8 -11.07 0.43 15.60
C ASP A 8 -11.60 0.44 14.17
N ARG A 9 -10.75 0.84 13.24
CA ARG A 9 -11.02 0.79 11.80
C ARG A 9 -10.21 -0.32 11.18
N VAL A 10 -10.87 -1.16 10.38
CA VAL A 10 -10.22 -2.28 9.70
C VAL A 10 -10.63 -2.35 8.24
N GLU A 11 -9.73 -2.86 7.42
CA GLU A 11 -10.04 -3.20 6.04
C GLU A 11 -10.96 -4.43 5.98
N VAL A 12 -12.00 -4.36 5.15
CA VAL A 12 -12.84 -5.50 4.79
C VAL A 12 -12.34 -6.05 3.45
N GLY A 13 -11.31 -6.89 3.49
CA GLY A 13 -10.57 -7.35 2.31
C GLY A 13 -11.20 -8.51 1.52
N ILE A 14 -12.47 -8.88 1.75
CA ILE A 14 -13.09 -10.08 1.14
C ILE A 14 -13.09 -10.03 -0.38
N SER A 15 -13.53 -8.93 -0.97
CA SER A 15 -13.56 -8.76 -2.44
C SER A 15 -12.16 -8.73 -3.04
N ARG A 16 -11.23 -8.05 -2.40
CA ARG A 16 -9.82 -8.02 -2.80
C ARG A 16 -9.19 -9.42 -2.71
N GLY A 17 -9.40 -10.14 -1.61
CA GLY A 17 -8.89 -11.51 -1.45
C GLY A 17 -9.42 -12.47 -2.51
N ARG A 18 -10.70 -12.34 -2.92
CA ARG A 18 -11.26 -13.12 -4.02
C ARG A 18 -10.63 -12.75 -5.37
N ALA A 19 -10.44 -11.48 -5.65
CA ALA A 19 -9.77 -11.02 -6.88
C ALA A 19 -8.32 -11.53 -6.95
N TRP A 20 -7.58 -11.47 -5.84
CA TRP A 20 -6.24 -12.07 -5.73
C TRP A 20 -6.25 -13.56 -6.02
N ALA A 21 -7.12 -14.33 -5.38
CA ALA A 21 -7.23 -15.77 -5.60
C ALA A 21 -7.52 -16.09 -7.08
N GLY A 22 -8.45 -15.37 -7.71
CA GLY A 22 -8.76 -15.54 -9.13
C GLY A 22 -7.57 -15.20 -10.05
N LEU A 23 -6.75 -14.19 -9.69
CA LEU A 23 -5.53 -13.88 -10.41
C LEU A 23 -4.51 -15.00 -10.31
N VAL A 24 -4.28 -15.54 -9.11
CA VAL A 24 -3.37 -16.67 -8.88
C VAL A 24 -3.83 -17.91 -9.64
N GLU A 25 -5.12 -18.23 -9.63
CA GLU A 25 -5.69 -19.37 -10.37
C GLU A 25 -5.57 -19.22 -11.89
N ALA A 26 -5.62 -18.01 -12.42
CA ALA A 26 -5.49 -17.74 -13.86
C ALA A 26 -4.06 -17.94 -14.37
N VAL A 27 -3.05 -17.85 -13.51
CA VAL A 27 -1.64 -18.00 -13.91
C VAL A 27 -1.25 -19.47 -13.89
N ARG A 28 -0.96 -20.01 -15.07
CA ARG A 28 -0.60 -21.43 -15.24
C ARG A 28 0.86 -21.73 -14.88
N THR A 29 1.74 -20.75 -14.99
CA THR A 29 3.18 -20.94 -14.79
C THR A 29 3.82 -19.58 -14.47
N GLY A 30 4.74 -19.56 -13.51
CA GLY A 30 5.48 -18.37 -13.11
C GLY A 30 4.96 -17.72 -11.84
N PRO A 31 5.66 -16.71 -11.32
CA PRO A 31 5.28 -15.98 -10.13
C PRO A 31 4.14 -15.00 -10.42
N VAL A 32 3.33 -14.75 -9.39
CA VAL A 32 2.36 -13.66 -9.33
C VAL A 32 2.77 -12.73 -8.20
N GLY A 33 2.87 -11.45 -8.46
CA GLY A 33 3.22 -10.45 -7.47
C GLY A 33 2.25 -9.27 -7.47
N ALA A 34 1.98 -8.73 -6.28
CA ALA A 34 1.31 -7.45 -6.09
C ALA A 34 2.19 -6.58 -5.21
N ILE A 35 2.29 -5.31 -5.56
CA ILE A 35 3.07 -4.30 -4.83
C ILE A 35 2.10 -3.21 -4.41
N ASP A 36 2.04 -2.95 -3.12
CA ASP A 36 1.17 -1.90 -2.57
C ASP A 36 1.69 -1.45 -1.21
N TYR A 37 1.20 -0.32 -0.72
CA TYR A 37 1.38 0.08 0.67
C TYR A 37 0.53 -0.82 1.56
N GLY A 38 1.12 -1.36 2.62
CA GLY A 38 0.43 -2.34 3.44
C GLY A 38 0.81 -2.30 4.91
N HIS A 39 0.11 -3.13 5.65
CA HIS A 39 0.38 -3.43 7.05
C HIS A 39 0.08 -4.90 7.31
N THR A 40 0.53 -5.40 8.44
CA THR A 40 0.19 -6.73 8.95
C THR A 40 -0.72 -6.64 10.19
N ALA A 41 -1.21 -7.76 10.68
CA ALA A 41 -1.99 -7.77 11.91
C ALA A 41 -1.22 -7.24 13.13
N GLY A 42 0.12 -7.38 13.11
CA GLY A 42 0.99 -6.96 14.20
C GLY A 42 1.28 -5.46 14.26
N ASP A 43 1.15 -4.76 13.14
CA ASP A 43 1.47 -3.34 13.00
C ASP A 43 0.30 -2.51 12.44
N ARG A 44 -0.91 -3.05 12.51
CA ARG A 44 -2.11 -2.39 12.01
C ARG A 44 -2.42 -1.09 12.76
N PRO A 45 -2.55 0.05 12.06
CA PRO A 45 -3.01 1.28 12.67
C PRO A 45 -4.47 1.18 13.14
N THR A 46 -4.75 1.48 14.40
CA THR A 46 -6.09 1.44 15.00
C THR A 46 -7.03 2.49 14.41
N GLU A 47 -6.51 3.65 14.06
CA GLU A 47 -7.23 4.73 13.39
C GLU A 47 -7.61 4.42 11.93
N GLY A 48 -7.09 3.30 11.38
CA GLY A 48 -7.19 2.97 9.97
C GLY A 48 -6.22 3.76 9.11
N THR A 49 -6.25 3.51 7.80
CA THR A 49 -5.28 4.08 6.84
C THR A 49 -5.95 4.82 5.68
N LEU A 50 -7.27 4.97 5.72
CA LEU A 50 -8.00 5.66 4.66
C LEU A 50 -7.64 7.15 4.65
N ALA A 51 -7.11 7.62 3.54
CA ALA A 51 -6.74 9.01 3.31
C ALA A 51 -7.29 9.51 1.96
N ALA A 52 -7.36 10.81 1.81
CA ALA A 52 -7.79 11.44 0.56
C ALA A 52 -6.89 12.61 0.20
N TYR A 53 -6.65 12.76 -1.09
CA TYR A 53 -5.81 13.82 -1.64
C TYR A 53 -6.48 14.49 -2.83
N ARG A 54 -6.33 15.82 -2.93
CA ARG A 54 -6.71 16.61 -4.11
C ARG A 54 -5.53 17.49 -4.50
N LEU A 55 -5.03 17.30 -5.72
CA LEU A 55 -3.84 18.00 -6.21
C LEU A 55 -2.64 17.89 -5.25
N GLY A 56 -2.43 16.71 -4.65
CA GLY A 56 -1.35 16.44 -3.72
C GLY A 56 -1.55 16.98 -2.29
N VAL A 57 -2.69 17.62 -2.00
CA VAL A 57 -3.01 18.17 -0.67
C VAL A 57 -4.00 17.25 0.04
N PRO A 58 -3.77 16.89 1.32
CA PRO A 58 -4.72 16.12 2.11
C PRO A 58 -6.08 16.84 2.23
N VAL A 59 -7.17 16.10 2.03
CA VAL A 59 -8.55 16.59 2.15
C VAL A 59 -9.41 15.59 2.92
N PRO A 60 -10.59 15.96 3.41
CA PRO A 60 -11.55 15.02 3.97
C PRO A 60 -11.91 13.92 2.97
N THR A 61 -12.05 12.68 3.46
CA THR A 61 -12.39 11.52 2.64
C THR A 61 -13.86 11.55 2.25
N VAL A 62 -14.15 11.90 0.99
CA VAL A 62 -15.50 11.91 0.43
C VAL A 62 -15.49 11.03 -0.83
N PRO A 63 -16.29 9.94 -0.88
CA PRO A 63 -16.28 9.01 -2.02
C PRO A 63 -17.18 9.48 -3.15
N ASP A 64 -16.95 10.70 -3.65
CA ASP A 64 -17.72 11.36 -4.72
C ASP A 64 -16.90 11.61 -6.00
N ALA A 65 -15.73 10.96 -6.12
CA ALA A 65 -14.76 11.13 -7.19
C ALA A 65 -14.10 12.52 -7.27
N SER A 66 -14.27 13.37 -6.25
CA SER A 66 -13.64 14.70 -6.21
C SER A 66 -12.21 14.70 -5.68
N CYS A 67 -11.73 13.57 -5.19
CA CYS A 67 -10.39 13.38 -4.61
C CYS A 67 -9.89 11.96 -4.85
N ASP A 68 -8.58 11.77 -4.78
CA ASP A 68 -7.97 10.46 -4.79
C ASP A 68 -8.09 9.84 -3.40
N LEU A 69 -8.67 8.63 -3.33
CA LEU A 69 -8.77 7.85 -2.10
C LEU A 69 -7.68 6.80 -2.07
N THR A 70 -7.00 6.68 -0.95
CA THR A 70 -5.99 5.65 -0.73
C THR A 70 -6.15 5.01 0.65
N ALA A 71 -5.79 3.73 0.75
CA ALA A 71 -5.73 3.01 2.01
C ALA A 71 -4.66 1.92 1.91
N HIS A 72 -4.04 1.58 3.02
CA HIS A 72 -3.09 0.47 3.06
C HIS A 72 -3.83 -0.87 3.01
N VAL A 73 -3.19 -1.84 2.40
CA VAL A 73 -3.68 -3.22 2.29
C VAL A 73 -3.26 -4.04 3.50
N ALA A 74 -4.18 -4.83 4.06
CA ALA A 74 -3.86 -5.85 5.05
C ALA A 74 -3.17 -7.04 4.35
N MET A 75 -1.85 -6.94 4.15
CA MET A 75 -1.06 -7.81 3.29
C MET A 75 -1.07 -9.27 3.74
N ASP A 76 -0.99 -9.53 5.04
CA ASP A 76 -0.99 -10.89 5.61
C ASP A 76 -2.36 -11.59 5.55
N SER A 77 -3.40 -10.89 5.09
CA SER A 77 -4.71 -11.48 4.82
C SER A 77 -4.88 -12.02 3.39
N LEU A 78 -3.86 -11.87 2.53
CA LEU A 78 -3.89 -12.41 1.16
C LEU A 78 -3.68 -13.93 1.18
N PRO A 79 -4.61 -14.73 0.62
CA PRO A 79 -4.49 -16.19 0.64
C PRO A 79 -3.26 -16.67 -0.13
N GLY A 80 -2.43 -17.49 0.52
CA GLY A 80 -1.26 -18.13 -0.11
C GLY A 80 -0.13 -17.19 -0.51
N ALA A 81 -0.17 -15.92 -0.12
CA ALA A 81 0.89 -14.95 -0.43
C ALA A 81 2.07 -15.09 0.55
N THR A 82 3.29 -14.96 0.01
CA THR A 82 4.49 -14.72 0.79
C THR A 82 4.79 -13.22 0.77
N LEU A 83 5.02 -12.63 1.95
CA LEU A 83 5.29 -11.22 2.08
C LEU A 83 6.80 -10.95 2.08
N GLN A 84 7.17 -9.91 1.37
CA GLN A 84 8.53 -9.39 1.34
C GLN A 84 8.47 -7.87 1.20
N SER A 85 9.40 -7.15 1.80
CA SER A 85 9.49 -5.72 1.54
C SER A 85 9.94 -5.47 0.09
N GLN A 86 9.50 -4.37 -0.51
CA GLN A 86 9.97 -3.99 -1.85
C GLN A 86 11.50 -3.83 -1.87
N HIS A 87 12.08 -3.29 -0.81
CA HIS A 87 13.52 -3.15 -0.65
C HIS A 87 14.23 -4.50 -0.76
N ASP A 88 13.81 -5.48 0.04
CA ASP A 88 14.44 -6.82 0.05
C ASP A 88 14.21 -7.56 -1.26
N ALA A 89 13.03 -7.40 -1.86
CA ALA A 89 12.75 -7.96 -3.17
C ALA A 89 13.71 -7.41 -4.24
N LEU A 90 13.90 -6.09 -4.28
CA LEU A 90 14.82 -5.46 -5.22
C LEU A 90 16.27 -5.87 -4.99
N LEU A 91 16.71 -5.93 -3.73
CA LEU A 91 18.06 -6.44 -3.39
C LEU A 91 18.26 -7.88 -3.84
N SER A 92 17.28 -8.75 -3.64
CA SER A 92 17.34 -10.17 -4.05
C SER A 92 17.45 -10.33 -5.57
N LEU A 93 16.96 -9.34 -6.33
CA LEU A 93 17.09 -9.27 -7.79
C LEU A 93 18.39 -8.59 -8.26
N GLY A 94 19.29 -8.23 -7.33
CA GLY A 94 20.56 -7.57 -7.63
C GLY A 94 20.45 -6.07 -7.89
N LEU A 95 19.32 -5.46 -7.56
CA LEU A 95 19.12 -4.01 -7.69
C LEU A 95 19.52 -3.34 -6.38
N ALA A 96 20.77 -2.94 -6.25
CA ALA A 96 21.25 -2.07 -5.18
C ALA A 96 20.90 -0.63 -5.56
N GLY A 97 19.89 -0.05 -4.89
CA GLY A 97 19.52 1.35 -5.10
C GLY A 97 20.57 2.28 -4.49
N GLU A 98 21.36 2.95 -5.31
CA GLU A 98 22.10 4.12 -4.85
C GLU A 98 21.12 5.29 -4.72
N THR A 99 21.15 5.96 -3.56
CA THR A 99 20.37 7.20 -3.40
C THR A 99 20.91 8.25 -4.37
N PRO A 100 20.11 8.73 -5.33
CA PRO A 100 20.61 9.77 -6.24
C PRO A 100 20.98 11.02 -5.44
N PRO A 101 22.04 11.73 -5.83
CA PRO A 101 22.41 12.99 -5.16
C PRO A 101 21.22 13.96 -5.25
N VAL A 102 20.83 14.50 -4.09
CA VAL A 102 19.79 15.55 -4.03
C VAL A 102 20.33 16.77 -4.76
N PRO A 103 19.70 17.23 -5.85
CA PRO A 103 20.14 18.45 -6.51
C PRO A 103 20.06 19.62 -5.52
N PRO A 104 21.03 20.55 -5.54
CA PRO A 104 21.00 21.70 -4.67
C PRO A 104 19.67 22.44 -4.86
N ALA A 105 19.05 22.84 -3.74
CA ALA A 105 17.81 23.62 -3.78
C ALA A 105 18.02 24.82 -4.71
N HIS A 106 17.18 24.93 -5.74
CA HIS A 106 17.17 26.12 -6.58
C HIS A 106 16.84 27.31 -5.66
N SER A 107 17.85 28.08 -5.31
CA SER A 107 17.65 29.42 -4.76
C SER A 107 17.02 30.24 -5.89
N GLY A 108 15.69 30.33 -5.87
CA GLY A 108 14.96 31.21 -6.76
C GLY A 108 15.44 32.66 -6.54
N PRO A 109 15.36 33.54 -7.56
CA PRO A 109 15.79 34.90 -7.42
C PRO A 109 15.03 35.56 -6.26
N ALA A 110 15.77 36.14 -5.32
CA ALA A 110 15.21 37.00 -4.29
C ALA A 110 14.43 38.13 -4.97
N ARG A 111 13.15 38.25 -4.66
CA ARG A 111 12.32 39.42 -5.02
C ARG A 111 12.42 40.47 -3.92
#